data_09e479a66007a3452e167bd505808ec1
#
_entry.id   09e479a66007a3452e167bd505808ec1
#
_cell.length_a   1.000
_cell.length_b   1.000
_cell.length_c   1.000
_cell.angle_alpha   90.00
_cell.angle_beta   90.00
_cell.angle_gamma   90.00
#
_symmetry.space_group_name_H-M   'P 1'
#
loop_
_entity.id
_entity.type
_entity.pdbx_description
1 polymer ?
#
loop_
_entity_poly.entity_id
_entity_poly.type
_entity_poly.pdbx_seq_one_letter_code
_entity_poly.pdbx_strand_id
1 'polypeptide(L)'
;MQAGSKEWGNLSASLEFVAERKFRLDSRVLDIGCYTGSLISGLSQTGFSDVYGVDVDSHAVARGQKLYPALEARITSYDGVTLPFAEATIDVVTMFDVLEHIPNVEKFLSQQVQRVLKPGGILVFQTPNKYTNIPWEILIHKSFTKYKSYHMSLQSYRSLQLLLQTAAFQDIEIVKRDILNPYYLEPLRQRIGVLANPLATFFNRLPVRFSTNFWGHCMKLKNQ
;
A
#
# COMPACT_ATOMS: atom_id res chain seq x y z
N MET A 1 -28.54 1.39 -9.56
CA MET A 1 -27.44 2.25 -9.07
C MET A 1 -27.14 1.81 -7.64
N GLN A 2 -26.12 0.98 -7.44
CA GLN A 2 -25.70 0.58 -6.10
C GLN A 2 -24.91 1.73 -5.51
N ALA A 3 -25.27 2.13 -4.27
CA ALA A 3 -24.60 3.15 -3.51
C ALA A 3 -23.11 2.78 -3.41
N GLY A 4 -22.24 3.65 -3.96
CA GLY A 4 -20.80 3.45 -3.94
C GLY A 4 -20.31 3.30 -2.50
N SER A 5 -19.82 2.14 -2.15
CA SER A 5 -18.97 1.94 -1.01
C SER A 5 -17.82 2.94 -1.14
N LYS A 6 -17.54 3.72 -0.11
CA LYS A 6 -16.28 4.46 -0.02
C LYS A 6 -15.17 3.41 -0.09
N GLU A 7 -14.62 3.20 -1.28
CA GLU A 7 -13.42 2.38 -1.43
C GLU A 7 -12.31 3.09 -0.68
N TRP A 8 -11.78 2.42 0.31
CA TRP A 8 -10.61 2.87 1.04
C TRP A 8 -9.41 2.80 0.10
N GLY A 9 -8.70 3.90 0.03
CA GLY A 9 -7.46 3.97 -0.73
C GLY A 9 -7.66 4.33 -2.21
N ASN A 10 -6.56 4.46 -2.85
CA ASN A 10 -6.44 4.82 -4.25
C ASN A 10 -6.37 3.55 -5.10
N LEU A 11 -7.43 2.71 -5.06
CA LEU A 11 -7.46 1.39 -5.71
C LEU A 11 -6.99 1.45 -7.17
N SER A 12 -7.49 2.43 -7.95
CA SER A 12 -7.08 2.63 -9.34
C SER A 12 -5.57 2.86 -9.45
N ALA A 13 -5.02 3.76 -8.63
CA ALA A 13 -3.59 4.04 -8.62
C ALA A 13 -2.75 2.85 -8.15
N SER A 14 -3.28 2.03 -7.22
CA SER A 14 -2.60 0.81 -6.77
C SER A 14 -2.56 -0.24 -7.88
N LEU A 15 -3.67 -0.45 -8.59
CA LEU A 15 -3.73 -1.34 -9.74
C LEU A 15 -2.79 -0.89 -10.88
N GLU A 16 -2.82 0.40 -11.22
CA GLU A 16 -1.90 1.00 -12.19
C GLU A 16 -0.45 0.80 -11.76
N PHE A 17 -0.14 1.04 -10.47
CA PHE A 17 1.22 0.91 -9.96
C PHE A 17 1.73 -0.54 -10.04
N VAL A 18 0.89 -1.54 -9.78
CA VAL A 18 1.24 -2.95 -9.97
C VAL A 18 1.41 -3.27 -11.45
N ALA A 19 0.50 -2.80 -12.32
CA ALA A 19 0.53 -3.07 -13.76
C ALA A 19 1.80 -2.51 -14.45
N GLU A 20 2.28 -1.34 -14.01
CA GLU A 20 3.53 -0.72 -14.52
C GLU A 20 4.76 -1.62 -14.33
N ARG A 21 4.76 -2.54 -13.35
CA ARG A 21 5.89 -3.45 -13.07
C ARG A 21 5.91 -4.68 -13.97
N LYS A 22 4.87 -4.89 -14.78
CA LYS A 22 4.80 -5.95 -15.78
C LYS A 22 5.12 -7.34 -15.22
N PHE A 23 4.61 -7.64 -14.03
CA PHE A 23 4.73 -8.97 -13.44
C PHE A 23 4.09 -10.02 -14.36
N ARG A 24 4.56 -11.25 -14.28
CA ARG A 24 3.92 -12.38 -14.97
C ARG A 24 2.52 -12.60 -14.38
N LEU A 25 1.55 -12.90 -15.23
CA LEU A 25 0.16 -13.10 -14.80
C LEU A 25 -0.03 -14.39 -13.97
N ASP A 26 0.91 -15.33 -14.05
CA ASP A 26 0.98 -16.54 -13.24
C ASP A 26 1.77 -16.33 -11.91
N SER A 27 2.25 -15.11 -11.64
CA SER A 27 2.89 -14.80 -10.36
C SER A 27 1.89 -14.95 -9.22
N ARG A 28 2.35 -15.58 -8.12
CA ARG A 28 1.60 -15.64 -6.87
C ARG A 28 1.70 -14.32 -6.14
N VAL A 29 0.57 -13.61 -6.01
CA VAL A 29 0.48 -12.30 -5.39
C VAL A 29 -0.22 -12.40 -4.04
N LEU A 30 0.37 -11.80 -3.01
CA LEU A 30 -0.21 -11.67 -1.67
C LEU A 30 -0.41 -10.19 -1.33
N ASP A 31 -1.65 -9.78 -1.13
CA ASP A 31 -2.01 -8.45 -0.62
C ASP A 31 -2.17 -8.50 0.90
N ILE A 32 -1.27 -7.83 1.63
CA ILE A 32 -1.32 -7.72 3.09
C ILE A 32 -2.07 -6.43 3.44
N GLY A 33 -3.08 -6.53 4.33
CA GLY A 33 -4.01 -5.44 4.60
C GLY A 33 -5.05 -5.29 3.48
N CYS A 34 -5.52 -6.42 2.94
CA CYS A 34 -6.41 -6.45 1.77
C CYS A 34 -7.82 -5.91 2.04
N TYR A 35 -8.18 -5.64 3.30
CA TYR A 35 -9.51 -5.20 3.72
C TYR A 35 -10.61 -6.10 3.14
N THR A 36 -11.41 -5.62 2.19
CA THR A 36 -12.43 -6.42 1.50
C THR A 36 -11.92 -7.16 0.27
N GLY A 37 -10.63 -7.09 -0.06
CA GLY A 37 -10.04 -7.76 -1.21
C GLY A 37 -10.26 -7.05 -2.56
N SER A 38 -10.56 -5.75 -2.55
CA SER A 38 -10.80 -4.98 -3.79
C SER A 38 -9.58 -5.01 -4.72
N LEU A 39 -8.35 -4.91 -4.17
CA LEU A 39 -7.12 -4.96 -4.96
C LEU A 39 -6.95 -6.32 -5.64
N ILE A 40 -7.06 -7.41 -4.89
CA ILE A 40 -6.90 -8.76 -5.46
C ILE A 40 -8.01 -9.09 -6.46
N SER A 41 -9.22 -8.56 -6.26
CA SER A 41 -10.30 -8.68 -7.25
C SER A 41 -9.94 -7.96 -8.55
N GLY A 42 -9.43 -6.72 -8.45
CA GLY A 42 -8.94 -5.97 -9.61
C GLY A 42 -7.80 -6.68 -10.32
N LEU A 43 -6.80 -7.18 -9.59
CA LEU A 43 -5.69 -7.96 -10.16
C LEU A 43 -6.18 -9.22 -10.87
N SER A 44 -7.12 -9.96 -10.28
CA SER A 44 -7.71 -11.13 -10.93
C SER A 44 -8.42 -10.77 -12.24
N GLN A 45 -9.13 -9.63 -12.28
CA GLN A 45 -9.79 -9.15 -13.51
C GLN A 45 -8.78 -8.71 -14.59
N THR A 46 -7.57 -8.30 -14.21
CA THR A 46 -6.49 -8.00 -15.17
C THR A 46 -5.70 -9.23 -15.62
N GLY A 47 -6.09 -10.42 -15.17
CA GLY A 47 -5.54 -11.69 -15.63
C GLY A 47 -4.60 -12.41 -14.66
N PHE A 48 -4.31 -11.86 -13.49
CA PHE A 48 -3.56 -12.61 -12.48
C PHE A 48 -4.37 -13.81 -11.99
N SER A 49 -3.79 -15.00 -12.08
CA SER A 49 -4.49 -16.26 -11.77
C SER A 49 -4.33 -16.72 -10.32
N ASP A 50 -3.28 -16.27 -9.62
CA ASP A 50 -2.93 -16.75 -8.28
C ASP A 50 -2.75 -15.58 -7.29
N VAL A 51 -3.88 -14.99 -6.88
CA VAL A 51 -3.97 -13.83 -5.99
C VAL A 51 -4.56 -14.20 -4.64
N TYR A 52 -4.00 -13.68 -3.57
CA TYR A 52 -4.43 -13.88 -2.17
C TYR A 52 -4.46 -12.56 -1.43
N GLY A 53 -5.33 -12.45 -0.43
CA GLY A 53 -5.39 -11.31 0.46
C GLY A 53 -5.52 -11.73 1.91
N VAL A 54 -4.83 -11.03 2.79
CA VAL A 54 -4.95 -11.20 4.24
C VAL A 54 -5.21 -9.86 4.93
N ASP A 55 -6.07 -9.88 5.94
CA ASP A 55 -6.34 -8.71 6.78
C ASP A 55 -6.57 -9.13 8.23
N VAL A 56 -6.29 -8.22 9.17
CA VAL A 56 -6.57 -8.42 10.59
C VAL A 56 -8.05 -8.19 10.94
N ASP A 57 -8.77 -7.43 10.11
CA ASP A 57 -10.21 -7.16 10.28
C ASP A 57 -11.05 -8.32 9.69
N SER A 58 -11.41 -9.28 10.55
CA SER A 58 -12.23 -10.42 10.16
C SER A 58 -13.62 -10.01 9.62
N HIS A 59 -14.17 -8.86 10.03
CA HIS A 59 -15.44 -8.34 9.52
C HIS A 59 -15.29 -7.82 8.08
N ALA A 60 -14.18 -7.14 7.79
CA ALA A 60 -13.86 -6.71 6.43
C ALA A 60 -13.65 -7.91 5.52
N VAL A 61 -12.90 -8.92 5.97
CA VAL A 61 -12.69 -10.20 5.26
C VAL A 61 -14.02 -10.87 4.96
N ALA A 62 -14.90 -11.06 5.95
CA ALA A 62 -16.20 -11.69 5.74
C ALA A 62 -17.10 -10.91 4.76
N ARG A 63 -16.99 -9.58 4.71
CA ARG A 63 -17.67 -8.77 3.67
C ARG A 63 -17.06 -9.02 2.30
N GLY A 64 -15.72 -9.06 2.22
CA GLY A 64 -14.98 -9.30 0.98
C GLY A 64 -15.33 -10.63 0.35
N GLN A 65 -15.40 -11.70 1.14
CA GLN A 65 -15.81 -13.04 0.71
C GLN A 65 -17.22 -13.03 0.08
N LYS A 66 -18.14 -12.26 0.65
CA LYS A 66 -19.49 -12.09 0.08
C LYS A 66 -19.51 -11.23 -1.18
N LEU A 67 -18.64 -10.20 -1.26
CA LEU A 67 -18.54 -9.32 -2.43
C LEU A 67 -17.87 -10.02 -3.62
N TYR A 68 -16.92 -10.89 -3.33
CA TYR A 68 -16.09 -11.58 -4.33
C TYR A 68 -16.13 -13.11 -4.13
N PRO A 69 -17.28 -13.79 -4.39
CA PRO A 69 -17.43 -15.24 -4.13
C PRO A 69 -16.37 -16.09 -4.82
N ALA A 70 -15.91 -15.70 -6.02
CA ALA A 70 -14.85 -16.41 -6.75
C ALA A 70 -13.47 -16.37 -6.03
N LEU A 71 -13.30 -15.46 -5.08
CA LEU A 71 -12.09 -15.28 -4.29
C LEU A 71 -12.31 -15.59 -2.80
N GLU A 72 -13.44 -16.16 -2.41
CA GLU A 72 -13.81 -16.43 -1.02
C GLU A 72 -12.69 -17.16 -0.25
N ALA A 73 -12.19 -18.25 -0.80
CA ALA A 73 -11.11 -19.04 -0.19
C ALA A 73 -9.72 -18.34 -0.24
N ARG A 74 -9.60 -17.23 -0.95
CA ARG A 74 -8.35 -16.49 -1.15
C ARG A 74 -8.26 -15.20 -0.33
N ILE A 75 -9.37 -14.78 0.31
CA ILE A 75 -9.43 -13.66 1.24
C ILE A 75 -9.59 -14.24 2.63
N THR A 76 -8.56 -14.07 3.49
CA THR A 76 -8.54 -14.70 4.81
C THR A 76 -8.12 -13.70 5.89
N SER A 77 -8.63 -13.89 7.11
CA SER A 77 -8.16 -13.14 8.26
C SER A 77 -6.93 -13.80 8.89
N TYR A 78 -6.06 -12.99 9.51
CA TYR A 78 -4.91 -13.48 10.25
C TYR A 78 -4.70 -12.67 11.55
N ASP A 79 -3.76 -13.07 12.38
CA ASP A 79 -3.53 -12.52 13.72
C ASP A 79 -2.73 -11.19 13.73
N GLY A 80 -2.28 -10.69 12.58
CA GLY A 80 -1.40 -9.51 12.48
C GLY A 80 0.06 -9.79 12.81
N VAL A 81 0.41 -11.02 13.17
CA VAL A 81 1.75 -11.41 13.61
C VAL A 81 2.40 -12.40 12.65
N THR A 82 1.69 -13.49 12.32
CA THR A 82 2.23 -14.56 11.48
C THR A 82 1.43 -14.72 10.20
N LEU A 83 2.09 -14.49 9.06
CA LEU A 83 1.45 -14.69 7.75
C LEU A 83 1.17 -16.19 7.51
N PRO A 84 -0.08 -16.57 7.13
CA PRO A 84 -0.48 -17.97 6.95
C PRO A 84 -0.02 -18.56 5.60
N PHE A 85 1.23 -18.30 5.24
CA PHE A 85 1.86 -18.78 4.01
C PHE A 85 3.18 -19.46 4.33
N ALA A 86 3.53 -20.49 3.57
CA ALA A 86 4.80 -21.17 3.69
C ALA A 86 5.95 -20.27 3.23
N GLU A 87 7.15 -20.60 3.68
CA GLU A 87 8.37 -19.91 3.28
C GLU A 87 8.61 -20.01 1.77
N ALA A 88 9.08 -18.91 1.16
CA ALA A 88 9.48 -18.84 -0.24
C ALA A 88 8.39 -19.30 -1.24
N THR A 89 7.12 -18.93 -0.98
CA THR A 89 6.00 -19.31 -1.87
C THR A 89 5.40 -18.16 -2.66
N ILE A 90 5.67 -16.90 -2.28
CA ILE A 90 5.07 -15.70 -2.86
C ILE A 90 6.06 -15.01 -3.81
N ASP A 91 5.60 -14.66 -5.01
CA ASP A 91 6.40 -13.92 -5.99
C ASP A 91 6.33 -12.41 -5.74
N VAL A 92 5.13 -11.90 -5.39
CA VAL A 92 4.88 -10.49 -5.16
C VAL A 92 4.04 -10.30 -3.90
N VAL A 93 4.52 -9.46 -2.99
CA VAL A 93 3.73 -8.96 -1.85
C VAL A 93 3.33 -7.53 -2.14
N THR A 94 2.06 -7.17 -1.91
CA THR A 94 1.57 -5.79 -1.94
C THR A 94 1.19 -5.32 -0.54
N MET A 95 1.53 -4.06 -0.21
CA MET A 95 1.19 -3.40 1.06
C MET A 95 0.86 -1.93 0.76
N PHE A 96 -0.41 -1.61 0.55
CA PHE A 96 -0.88 -0.25 0.26
C PHE A 96 -1.64 0.31 1.47
N ASP A 97 -1.18 1.43 2.02
CA ASP A 97 -1.69 2.03 3.27
C ASP A 97 -1.70 1.04 4.46
N VAL A 98 -0.58 0.32 4.67
CA VAL A 98 -0.47 -0.74 5.69
C VAL A 98 0.75 -0.54 6.58
N LEU A 99 1.91 -0.18 6.04
CA LEU A 99 3.19 -0.10 6.78
C LEU A 99 3.10 0.80 8.02
N GLU A 100 2.36 1.91 7.92
CA GLU A 100 2.16 2.87 8.99
C GLU A 100 1.32 2.34 10.17
N HIS A 101 0.54 1.29 9.93
CA HIS A 101 -0.33 0.67 10.95
C HIS A 101 0.34 -0.47 11.73
N ILE A 102 1.51 -0.94 11.29
CA ILE A 102 2.22 -2.06 11.93
C ILE A 102 3.15 -1.53 13.03
N PRO A 103 2.95 -1.91 14.31
CA PRO A 103 3.74 -1.38 15.43
C PRO A 103 5.25 -1.64 15.29
N ASN A 104 5.62 -2.87 14.97
CA ASN A 104 7.00 -3.33 14.78
C ASN A 104 7.27 -3.66 13.32
N VAL A 105 7.09 -2.66 12.43
CA VAL A 105 7.14 -2.85 10.98
C VAL A 105 8.46 -3.47 10.50
N GLU A 106 9.60 -3.11 11.09
CA GLU A 106 10.91 -3.68 10.77
C GLU A 106 10.93 -5.19 11.01
N LYS A 107 10.47 -5.61 12.19
CA LYS A 107 10.38 -7.03 12.54
C LYS A 107 9.42 -7.78 11.61
N PHE A 108 8.27 -7.19 11.30
CA PHE A 108 7.30 -7.79 10.41
C PHE A 108 7.86 -7.96 8.99
N LEU A 109 8.51 -6.93 8.45
CA LEU A 109 9.16 -6.98 7.13
C LEU A 109 10.28 -8.03 7.09
N SER A 110 11.20 -8.02 8.06
CA SER A 110 12.36 -8.91 8.09
C SER A 110 12.00 -10.37 8.39
N GLN A 111 10.98 -10.63 9.22
CA GLN A 111 10.65 -11.98 9.66
C GLN A 111 9.46 -12.60 8.93
N GLN A 112 8.47 -11.81 8.50
CA GLN A 112 7.28 -12.35 7.87
C GLN A 112 7.28 -12.12 6.37
N VAL A 113 7.46 -10.88 5.91
CA VAL A 113 7.44 -10.58 4.47
C VAL A 113 8.63 -11.23 3.77
N GLN A 114 9.83 -11.12 4.34
CA GLN A 114 11.02 -11.81 3.83
C GLN A 114 10.84 -13.33 3.81
N ARG A 115 10.22 -13.90 4.84
CA ARG A 115 9.99 -15.36 4.92
C ARG A 115 9.12 -15.87 3.78
N VAL A 116 7.98 -15.22 3.53
CA VAL A 116 7.02 -15.71 2.52
C VAL A 116 7.47 -15.43 1.09
N LEU A 117 8.25 -14.36 0.86
CA LEU A 117 8.77 -14.04 -0.46
C LEU A 117 9.78 -15.09 -0.94
N LYS A 118 9.65 -15.50 -2.20
CA LYS A 118 10.69 -16.26 -2.90
C LYS A 118 11.99 -15.46 -3.00
N PRO A 119 13.17 -16.10 -3.11
CA PRO A 119 14.38 -15.40 -3.54
C PRO A 119 14.13 -14.63 -4.84
N GLY A 120 14.44 -13.33 -4.85
CA GLY A 120 14.10 -12.43 -5.97
C GLY A 120 12.64 -11.98 -6.02
N GLY A 121 11.81 -12.39 -5.06
CA GLY A 121 10.44 -11.89 -4.92
C GLY A 121 10.39 -10.41 -4.54
N ILE A 122 9.30 -9.74 -4.87
CA ILE A 122 9.19 -8.29 -4.83
C ILE A 122 8.12 -7.86 -3.82
N LEU A 123 8.47 -6.89 -2.98
CA LEU A 123 7.53 -6.12 -2.18
C LEU A 123 7.18 -4.83 -2.94
N VAL A 124 5.90 -4.61 -3.20
CA VAL A 124 5.33 -3.36 -3.74
C VAL A 124 4.55 -2.68 -2.63
N PHE A 125 4.77 -1.38 -2.42
CA PHE A 125 4.16 -0.69 -1.31
C PHE A 125 3.75 0.74 -1.62
N GLN A 126 2.82 1.25 -0.82
CA GLN A 126 2.53 2.67 -0.67
C GLN A 126 2.32 2.95 0.81
N THR A 127 2.82 4.09 1.28
CA THR A 127 2.66 4.54 2.67
C THR A 127 2.70 6.05 2.74
N PRO A 128 1.95 6.70 3.65
CA PRO A 128 1.96 8.15 3.78
C PRO A 128 3.30 8.67 4.28
N ASN A 129 3.67 9.84 3.78
CA ASN A 129 4.86 10.55 4.24
C ASN A 129 4.59 11.21 5.59
N LYS A 130 5.38 10.89 6.58
CA LYS A 130 5.32 11.42 7.95
C LYS A 130 5.19 12.95 7.98
N TYR A 131 5.96 13.66 7.16
CA TYR A 131 6.04 15.12 7.20
C TYR A 131 4.83 15.83 6.60
N THR A 132 4.09 15.18 5.73
CA THR A 132 2.86 15.73 5.15
C THR A 132 1.62 15.18 5.85
N ASN A 133 1.66 13.92 6.30
CA ASN A 133 0.53 13.26 6.94
C ASN A 133 0.26 13.84 8.35
N ILE A 134 1.28 13.99 9.21
CA ILE A 134 1.07 14.47 10.58
C ILE A 134 0.40 15.86 10.62
N PRO A 135 0.85 16.89 9.88
CA PRO A 135 0.17 18.18 9.85
C PRO A 135 -1.27 18.07 9.35
N TRP A 136 -1.53 17.21 8.36
CA TRP A 136 -2.88 16.96 7.83
C TRP A 136 -3.80 16.33 8.88
N GLU A 137 -3.33 15.30 9.58
CA GLU A 137 -4.07 14.64 10.64
C GLU A 137 -4.40 15.59 11.81
N ILE A 138 -3.43 16.42 12.22
CA ILE A 138 -3.64 17.44 13.24
C ILE A 138 -4.72 18.43 12.79
N LEU A 139 -4.68 18.87 11.54
CA LEU A 139 -5.66 19.80 10.99
C LEU A 139 -7.07 19.22 10.96
N ILE A 140 -7.23 17.97 10.51
CA ILE A 140 -8.53 17.30 10.40
C ILE A 140 -9.10 16.97 11.77
N HIS A 141 -8.30 16.37 12.62
CA HIS A 141 -8.75 15.86 13.92
C HIS A 141 -8.66 16.89 15.04
N LYS A 142 -8.06 18.07 14.78
CA LYS A 142 -7.81 19.12 15.80
C LYS A 142 -7.14 18.55 17.05
N SER A 143 -6.24 17.58 16.87
CA SER A 143 -5.54 16.86 17.94
C SER A 143 -4.12 16.52 17.54
N PHE A 144 -3.16 16.87 18.42
CA PHE A 144 -1.73 16.58 18.22
C PHE A 144 -1.33 15.11 18.47
N THR A 145 -2.24 14.30 18.99
CA THR A 145 -1.93 12.94 19.42
C THR A 145 -2.82 11.86 18.81
N LYS A 146 -3.98 12.22 18.29
CA LYS A 146 -4.97 11.25 17.79
C LYS A 146 -4.41 10.34 16.70
N TYR A 147 -3.58 10.86 15.77
CA TYR A 147 -2.97 10.06 14.72
C TYR A 147 -2.12 8.89 15.25
N LYS A 148 -1.52 9.04 16.45
CA LYS A 148 -0.67 8.01 17.07
C LYS A 148 -1.45 6.75 17.47
N SER A 149 -2.79 6.83 17.58
CA SER A 149 -3.61 5.67 17.92
C SER A 149 -3.81 4.69 16.77
N TYR A 150 -3.53 5.12 15.54
CA TYR A 150 -3.69 4.28 14.35
C TYR A 150 -2.49 4.35 13.38
N HIS A 151 -1.72 5.44 13.37
CA HIS A 151 -0.46 5.52 12.62
C HIS A 151 0.73 5.35 13.56
N MET A 152 1.14 4.11 13.79
CA MET A 152 2.19 3.75 14.75
C MET A 152 3.60 3.85 14.14
N SER A 153 3.72 3.76 12.81
CA SER A 153 5.00 3.60 12.12
C SER A 153 5.14 4.50 10.87
N LEU A 154 4.71 5.78 10.98
CA LEU A 154 4.87 6.75 9.89
C LEU A 154 6.35 6.98 9.53
N GLN A 155 6.67 6.88 8.25
CA GLN A 155 8.02 7.00 7.73
C GLN A 155 8.26 8.34 7.02
N SER A 156 9.47 8.86 7.16
CA SER A 156 10.05 9.84 6.24
C SER A 156 10.74 9.09 5.09
N TYR A 157 11.12 9.79 4.03
CA TYR A 157 11.87 9.18 2.92
C TYR A 157 13.12 8.43 3.39
N ARG A 158 13.94 9.07 4.24
CA ARG A 158 15.18 8.47 4.78
C ARG A 158 14.90 7.30 5.71
N SER A 159 13.92 7.43 6.63
CA SER A 159 13.60 6.32 7.55
C SER A 159 13.00 5.14 6.82
N LEU A 160 12.23 5.36 5.73
CA LEU A 160 11.69 4.30 4.90
C LEU A 160 12.81 3.54 4.16
N GLN A 161 13.77 4.26 3.58
CA GLN A 161 14.94 3.62 2.96
C GLN A 161 15.72 2.77 3.97
N LEU A 162 16.02 3.33 5.14
CA LEU A 162 16.73 2.61 6.20
C LEU A 162 15.93 1.39 6.67
N LEU A 163 14.62 1.53 6.90
CA LEU A 163 13.73 0.45 7.29
C LEU A 163 13.80 -0.74 6.31
N LEU A 164 13.70 -0.45 5.01
CA LEU A 164 13.74 -1.49 3.98
C LEU A 164 15.14 -2.14 3.88
N GLN A 165 16.21 -1.35 4.01
CA GLN A 165 17.58 -1.88 4.06
C GLN A 165 17.82 -2.76 5.28
N THR A 166 17.38 -2.33 6.46
CA THR A 166 17.51 -3.11 7.71
C THR A 166 16.69 -4.40 7.65
N ALA A 167 15.54 -4.35 6.95
CA ALA A 167 14.73 -5.55 6.67
C ALA A 167 15.31 -6.44 5.54
N ALA A 168 16.57 -6.22 5.13
CA ALA A 168 17.31 -6.99 4.12
C ALA A 168 16.69 -6.97 2.71
N PHE A 169 16.01 -5.89 2.32
CA PHE A 169 15.59 -5.66 0.95
C PHE A 169 16.68 -4.95 0.14
N GLN A 170 16.71 -5.24 -1.16
CA GLN A 170 17.61 -4.66 -2.17
C GLN A 170 16.81 -4.01 -3.28
N ASP A 171 17.50 -3.34 -4.21
CA ASP A 171 16.90 -2.65 -5.37
C ASP A 171 15.70 -1.78 -4.96
N ILE A 172 15.90 -1.01 -3.88
CA ILE A 172 14.86 -0.19 -3.29
C ILE A 172 14.62 1.02 -4.20
N GLU A 173 13.47 1.06 -4.83
CA GLU A 173 12.99 2.20 -5.59
C GLU A 173 11.82 2.86 -4.86
N ILE A 174 11.94 4.14 -4.54
CA ILE A 174 10.88 4.96 -3.98
C ILE A 174 10.58 6.07 -4.96
N VAL A 175 9.39 6.03 -5.53
CA VAL A 175 8.96 6.94 -6.59
C VAL A 175 7.90 7.90 -6.07
N LYS A 176 7.77 9.00 -6.76
CA LYS A 176 6.72 9.97 -6.60
C LYS A 176 5.62 9.66 -7.59
N ARG A 177 4.38 9.66 -7.12
CA ARG A 177 3.21 9.86 -7.95
C ARG A 177 2.66 11.27 -7.72
N ASP A 178 1.84 11.77 -8.64
CA ASP A 178 1.31 13.13 -8.56
C ASP A 178 0.68 13.40 -7.21
N ILE A 179 1.19 14.42 -6.53
CA ILE A 179 0.73 14.84 -5.19
C ILE A 179 -0.74 15.26 -5.27
N LEU A 180 -1.09 15.96 -6.35
CA LEU A 180 -2.45 16.39 -6.63
C LEU A 180 -2.98 15.63 -7.85
N ASN A 181 -3.45 14.41 -7.59
CA ASN A 181 -4.25 13.66 -8.56
C ASN A 181 -5.64 14.32 -8.75
N PRO A 182 -6.44 13.91 -9.73
CA PRO A 182 -7.78 14.50 -9.98
C PRO A 182 -8.67 14.54 -8.74
N TYR A 183 -8.54 13.58 -7.83
CA TYR A 183 -9.32 13.51 -6.59
C TYR A 183 -9.06 14.70 -5.65
N TYR A 184 -7.80 15.13 -5.51
CA TYR A 184 -7.43 16.29 -4.69
C TYR A 184 -7.48 17.60 -5.46
N LEU A 185 -7.25 17.54 -6.78
CA LEU A 185 -7.22 18.73 -7.62
C LEU A 185 -8.59 19.34 -7.81
N GLU A 186 -9.63 18.52 -7.94
CA GLU A 186 -11.00 19.03 -8.19
C GLU A 186 -11.58 19.84 -7.01
N PRO A 187 -11.53 19.37 -5.75
CA PRO A 187 -11.90 20.21 -4.60
C PRO A 187 -11.06 21.48 -4.47
N LEU A 188 -9.78 21.41 -4.85
CA LEU A 188 -8.90 22.58 -4.85
C LEU A 188 -9.33 23.60 -5.92
N ARG A 189 -9.66 23.15 -7.12
CA ARG A 189 -10.21 24.00 -8.21
C ARG A 189 -11.49 24.69 -7.79
N GLN A 190 -12.37 24.00 -7.08
CA GLN A 190 -13.61 24.60 -6.58
C GLN A 190 -13.37 25.73 -5.56
N ARG A 191 -12.25 25.66 -4.80
CA ARG A 191 -11.91 26.65 -3.77
C ARG A 191 -11.12 27.84 -4.31
N ILE A 192 -10.14 27.60 -5.18
CA ILE A 192 -9.19 28.63 -5.64
C ILE A 192 -9.19 28.84 -7.17
N GLY A 193 -10.12 28.20 -7.89
CA GLY A 193 -10.31 28.38 -9.33
C GLY A 193 -9.06 28.07 -10.15
N VAL A 194 -8.74 28.99 -11.07
CA VAL A 194 -7.63 28.85 -12.03
C VAL A 194 -6.24 28.71 -11.36
N LEU A 195 -6.09 29.16 -10.11
CA LEU A 195 -4.82 29.07 -9.37
C LEU A 195 -4.50 27.63 -8.95
N ALA A 196 -5.45 26.71 -8.97
CA ALA A 196 -5.24 25.32 -8.61
C ALA A 196 -4.21 24.60 -9.52
N ASN A 197 -4.26 24.87 -10.83
CA ASN A 197 -3.38 24.21 -11.80
C ASN A 197 -1.89 24.58 -11.62
N PRO A 198 -1.49 25.87 -11.55
CA PRO A 198 -0.11 26.23 -11.32
C PRO A 198 0.38 25.76 -9.93
N LEU A 199 -0.47 25.76 -8.92
CA LEU A 199 -0.13 25.24 -7.59
C LEU A 199 0.13 23.71 -7.64
N ALA A 200 -0.74 22.96 -8.32
CA ALA A 200 -0.55 21.53 -8.54
C ALA A 200 0.77 21.23 -9.29
N THR A 201 1.04 21.99 -10.34
CA THR A 201 2.30 21.86 -11.11
C THR A 201 3.51 22.13 -10.24
N PHE A 202 3.46 23.14 -9.38
CA PHE A 202 4.54 23.43 -8.43
C PHE A 202 4.76 22.25 -7.47
N PHE A 203 3.72 21.77 -6.81
CA PHE A 203 3.84 20.63 -5.89
C PHE A 203 4.30 19.36 -6.61
N ASN A 204 3.81 19.10 -7.83
CA ASN A 204 4.22 17.96 -8.62
C ASN A 204 5.68 18.04 -9.13
N ARG A 205 6.35 19.19 -9.06
CA ARG A 205 7.78 19.34 -9.35
C ARG A 205 8.68 19.16 -8.12
N LEU A 206 8.14 19.16 -6.91
CA LEU A 206 8.94 18.95 -5.71
C LEU A 206 9.60 17.55 -5.71
N PRO A 207 10.79 17.38 -5.13
CA PRO A 207 11.44 16.09 -4.96
C PRO A 207 10.55 15.07 -4.21
N VAL A 208 10.78 13.77 -4.45
CA VAL A 208 10.03 12.65 -3.84
C VAL A 208 9.88 12.75 -2.32
N ARG A 209 10.88 13.28 -1.63
CA ARG A 209 10.85 13.49 -0.17
C ARG A 209 9.73 14.41 0.33
N PHE A 210 9.13 15.21 -0.56
CA PHE A 210 7.99 16.10 -0.27
C PHE A 210 6.66 15.56 -0.78
N SER A 211 6.63 14.33 -1.31
CA SER A 211 5.37 13.67 -1.70
C SER A 211 4.46 13.48 -0.50
N THR A 212 3.16 13.43 -0.74
CA THR A 212 2.17 13.07 0.29
C THR A 212 2.27 11.59 0.66
N ASN A 213 2.52 10.74 -0.34
CA ASN A 213 2.72 9.32 -0.19
C ASN A 213 4.02 8.89 -0.88
N PHE A 214 4.66 7.88 -0.34
CA PHE A 214 5.75 7.15 -0.97
C PHE A 214 5.20 5.91 -1.64
N TRP A 215 5.46 5.77 -2.92
CA TRP A 215 5.18 4.59 -3.70
C TRP A 215 6.51 3.92 -4.00
N GLY A 216 6.58 2.61 -3.95
CA GLY A 216 7.85 1.97 -4.25
C GLY A 216 7.77 0.47 -4.35
N HIS A 217 8.91 -0.09 -4.71
CA HIS A 217 9.13 -1.52 -4.64
C HIS A 217 10.56 -1.80 -4.22
N CYS A 218 10.76 -3.01 -3.70
CA CYS A 218 12.07 -3.53 -3.36
C CYS A 218 12.08 -5.05 -3.50
N MET A 219 13.26 -5.65 -3.61
CA MET A 219 13.43 -7.05 -3.90
C MET A 219 14.07 -7.79 -2.71
N LYS A 220 13.59 -9.00 -2.43
CA LYS A 220 14.30 -9.96 -1.58
C LYS A 220 15.54 -10.46 -2.31
N LEU A 221 16.65 -10.58 -1.59
CA LEU A 221 17.91 -11.10 -2.13
C LEU A 221 17.70 -12.42 -2.87
N LYS A 222 18.29 -12.53 -4.05
CA LYS A 222 18.42 -13.82 -4.72
C LYS A 222 19.51 -14.60 -3.98
N ASN A 223 19.19 -15.79 -3.46
CA ASN A 223 20.23 -16.67 -2.95
C ASN A 223 21.25 -16.92 -4.09
N GLN A 224 22.53 -16.73 -3.78
CA GLN A 224 23.62 -17.12 -4.68
C GLN A 224 23.72 -18.63 -4.76
#